data_69ebffe7e170e9f74f60539687723bc8
#
_entry.id   69ebffe7e170e9f74f60539687723bc8
#
_cell.length_a   1.000
_cell.length_b   1.000
_cell.length_c   1.000
_cell.angle_alpha   90.00
_cell.angle_beta   90.00
_cell.angle_gamma   90.00
#
_symmetry.space_group_name_H-M   'P 1'
#
loop_
_entity.id
_entity.type
_entity.pdbx_description
1 polymer ?
#
loop_
_entity_poly.entity_id
_entity_poly.type
_entity_poly.pdbx_seq_one_letter_code
_entity_poly.pdbx_strand_id
1 'polypeptide(L)'
;MTFIKTNINAEDKKQVYRMTKGDSLKIEGLERGVSLPVDKYALYDDVKTRNKQDGSVEEYTQRVLTFTSGNQKFGTISATFIRSFFEIVEIMAGDPFSIIVTGGDSKNGRRYVNCELDCDA
;
A
#
# COMPACT_ATOMS: atom_id res chain seq x y z
N MET A 1 2.40 -6.28 -14.99
CA MET A 1 1.97 -6.17 -13.57
C MET A 1 1.86 -7.57 -12.99
N THR A 2 2.44 -7.79 -11.84
CA THR A 2 2.49 -9.13 -11.20
C THR A 2 2.07 -9.01 -9.74
N PHE A 3 1.01 -9.74 -9.35
CA PHE A 3 0.59 -9.79 -7.95
C PHE A 3 1.58 -10.62 -7.12
N ILE A 4 1.89 -10.13 -5.92
CA ILE A 4 2.74 -10.80 -4.95
C ILE A 4 1.89 -11.37 -3.81
N LYS A 5 1.02 -10.54 -3.22
CA LYS A 5 0.09 -10.94 -2.16
C LYS A 5 -1.21 -10.15 -2.31
N THR A 6 -2.34 -10.84 -2.19
CA THR A 6 -3.64 -10.18 -2.28
C THR A 6 -4.71 -11.06 -1.64
N ASN A 7 -5.77 -10.43 -1.15
CA ASN A 7 -6.99 -11.13 -0.73
C ASN A 7 -8.14 -10.95 -1.72
N ILE A 8 -7.87 -10.34 -2.90
CA ILE A 8 -8.87 -10.28 -3.95
C ILE A 8 -8.79 -11.52 -4.84
N ASN A 9 -9.88 -11.80 -5.56
CA ASN A 9 -9.87 -12.83 -6.58
C ASN A 9 -9.19 -12.28 -7.83
N ALA A 10 -8.01 -12.83 -8.18
CA ALA A 10 -7.25 -12.38 -9.34
C ALA A 10 -7.96 -12.65 -10.67
N GLU A 11 -8.98 -13.50 -10.70
CA GLU A 11 -9.81 -13.74 -11.88
C GLU A 11 -10.96 -12.73 -12.01
N ASP A 12 -11.27 -11.97 -10.96
CA ASP A 12 -12.25 -10.91 -11.02
C ASP A 12 -11.61 -9.65 -11.62
N LYS A 13 -11.84 -9.47 -12.91
CA LYS A 13 -11.21 -8.40 -13.69
C LYS A 13 -11.56 -7.00 -13.16
N LYS A 14 -12.75 -6.81 -12.62
CA LYS A 14 -13.17 -5.51 -12.07
C LYS A 14 -12.42 -5.20 -10.79
N GLN A 15 -12.22 -6.19 -9.91
CA GLN A 15 -11.43 -6.02 -8.70
C GLN A 15 -9.96 -5.75 -9.03
N VAL A 16 -9.40 -6.50 -9.98
CA VAL A 16 -8.02 -6.27 -10.43
C VAL A 16 -7.85 -4.84 -10.94
N TYR A 17 -8.76 -4.38 -11.78
CA TYR A 17 -8.71 -3.00 -12.28
C TYR A 17 -8.79 -1.99 -11.14
N ARG A 18 -9.74 -2.17 -10.22
CA ARG A 18 -9.93 -1.26 -9.09
C ARG A 18 -8.69 -1.14 -8.21
N MET A 19 -8.01 -2.27 -7.95
CA MET A 19 -6.86 -2.29 -7.05
C MET A 19 -5.56 -1.82 -7.71
N THR A 20 -5.46 -1.90 -9.04
CA THR A 20 -4.20 -1.61 -9.74
C THR A 20 -4.23 -0.34 -10.57
N LYS A 21 -5.41 0.15 -10.90
CA LYS A 21 -5.60 1.34 -11.74
C LYS A 21 -6.49 2.36 -11.04
N GLY A 22 -6.58 3.54 -11.61
CA GLY A 22 -7.36 4.63 -11.05
C GLY A 22 -6.67 5.33 -9.90
N ASP A 23 -7.37 6.30 -9.33
CA ASP A 23 -6.82 7.16 -8.30
C ASP A 23 -6.84 6.48 -6.94
N SER A 24 -5.75 6.67 -6.20
CA SER A 24 -5.62 6.24 -4.80
C SER A 24 -5.21 7.44 -3.97
N LEU A 25 -5.73 7.50 -2.74
CA LEU A 25 -5.23 8.44 -1.75
C LEU A 25 -3.86 7.96 -1.27
N LYS A 26 -2.91 8.88 -1.17
CA LYS A 26 -1.58 8.53 -0.67
C LYS A 26 -1.60 8.41 0.83
N ILE A 27 -1.10 7.30 1.33
CA ILE A 27 -1.07 7.03 2.78
C ILE A 27 -0.21 8.07 3.51
N GLU A 28 0.83 8.57 2.85
CA GLU A 28 1.72 9.58 3.39
C GLU A 28 1.01 10.91 3.71
N GLY A 29 -0.11 11.19 3.05
CA GLY A 29 -0.91 12.39 3.27
C GLY A 29 -1.88 12.31 4.44
N LEU A 30 -2.04 11.15 5.05
CA LEU A 30 -2.95 10.98 6.18
C LEU A 30 -2.34 11.48 7.48
N GLU A 31 -3.21 11.97 8.38
CA GLU A 31 -2.78 12.30 9.73
C GLU A 31 -2.33 11.03 10.46
N ARG A 32 -1.31 11.18 11.29
CA ARG A 32 -0.84 10.09 12.14
C ARG A 32 -1.83 9.84 13.27
N GLY A 33 -2.06 8.55 13.57
CA GLY A 33 -3.06 8.15 14.55
C GLY A 33 -4.42 7.78 13.98
N VAL A 34 -4.63 7.99 12.68
CA VAL A 34 -5.88 7.59 12.02
C VAL A 34 -5.97 6.07 11.98
N SER A 35 -7.14 5.53 12.38
CA SER A 35 -7.43 4.10 12.29
C SER A 35 -8.26 3.81 11.04
N LEU A 36 -7.83 2.81 10.28
CA LEU A 36 -8.47 2.43 9.01
C LEU A 36 -8.78 0.93 9.04
N PRO A 37 -10.08 0.54 8.99
CA PRO A 37 -10.41 -0.87 8.77
C PRO A 37 -9.97 -1.27 7.36
N VAL A 38 -9.30 -2.41 7.25
CA VAL A 38 -8.80 -2.91 5.97
C VAL A 38 -9.77 -3.94 5.43
N ASP A 39 -10.25 -3.71 4.21
CA ASP A 39 -11.18 -4.62 3.53
C ASP A 39 -10.44 -5.47 2.51
N LYS A 40 -10.00 -4.88 1.42
CA LYS A 40 -9.25 -5.57 0.36
C LYS A 40 -7.85 -4.98 0.25
N TYR A 41 -6.88 -5.81 -0.10
CA TYR A 41 -5.51 -5.35 -0.33
C TYR A 41 -4.88 -6.09 -1.50
N ALA A 42 -3.91 -5.44 -2.12
CA ALA A 42 -3.08 -6.04 -3.16
C ALA A 42 -1.67 -5.46 -3.10
N LEU A 43 -0.69 -6.35 -3.05
CA LEU A 43 0.72 -6.02 -3.24
C LEU A 43 1.12 -6.52 -4.61
N TYR A 44 1.63 -5.63 -5.44
CA TYR A 44 2.00 -5.99 -6.82
C TYR A 44 3.22 -5.22 -7.27
N ASP A 45 3.92 -5.79 -8.25
CA ASP A 45 5.00 -5.11 -8.96
C ASP A 45 4.44 -4.53 -10.24
N ASP A 46 4.72 -3.26 -10.46
CA ASP A 46 4.29 -2.51 -11.64
C ASP A 46 5.53 -2.03 -12.40
N VAL A 47 5.48 -2.14 -13.71
CA VAL A 47 6.58 -1.67 -14.57
C VAL A 47 6.33 -0.21 -14.94
N LYS A 48 7.29 0.63 -14.62
CA LYS A 48 7.26 2.06 -14.93
C LYS A 48 8.39 2.40 -15.89
N THR A 49 8.24 3.51 -16.60
CA THR A 49 9.28 4.04 -17.46
C THR A 49 9.67 5.44 -16.99
N ARG A 50 10.91 5.79 -17.21
CA ARG A 50 11.40 7.15 -16.98
C ARG A 50 12.39 7.54 -18.07
N ASN A 51 12.41 8.83 -18.38
CA ASN A 51 13.36 9.38 -19.33
C ASN A 51 14.67 9.70 -18.62
N LYS A 52 15.78 9.27 -19.19
CA LYS A 52 17.11 9.61 -18.71
C LYS A 52 17.60 10.92 -19.35
N GLN A 53 18.62 11.52 -18.75
CA GLN A 53 19.21 12.77 -19.25
C GLN A 53 19.82 12.61 -20.64
N ASP A 54 20.24 11.41 -21.01
CA ASP A 54 20.82 11.13 -22.32
C ASP A 54 19.77 10.90 -23.41
N GLY A 55 18.48 11.05 -23.09
CA GLY A 55 17.38 10.85 -24.04
C GLY A 55 16.90 9.42 -24.15
N SER A 56 17.54 8.47 -23.47
CA SER A 56 17.07 7.08 -23.45
C SER A 56 15.91 6.90 -22.46
N VAL A 57 15.18 5.80 -22.62
CA VAL A 57 14.08 5.41 -21.73
C VAL A 57 14.53 4.21 -20.92
N GLU A 58 14.34 4.28 -19.61
CA GLU A 58 14.64 3.18 -18.69
C GLU A 58 13.35 2.61 -18.15
N GLU A 59 13.23 1.30 -18.16
CA GLU A 59 12.17 0.58 -17.43
C GLU A 59 12.66 0.23 -16.02
N TYR A 60 11.78 0.37 -15.05
CA TYR A 60 12.07 -0.06 -13.68
C TYR A 60 10.80 -0.65 -13.06
N THR A 61 10.99 -1.55 -12.09
CA THR A 61 9.88 -2.19 -11.38
C THR A 61 9.66 -1.47 -10.05
N GLN A 62 8.41 -1.11 -9.79
CA GLN A 62 7.99 -0.47 -8.56
C GLN A 62 7.02 -1.36 -7.81
N ARG A 63 7.31 -1.63 -6.54
CA ARG A 63 6.41 -2.40 -5.68
C ARG A 63 5.39 -1.47 -5.05
N VAL A 64 4.12 -1.81 -5.21
CA VAL A 64 3.00 -0.96 -4.80
C VAL A 64 2.07 -1.77 -3.92
N LEU A 65 1.66 -1.19 -2.80
CA LEU A 65 0.56 -1.70 -1.98
C LEU A 65 -0.65 -0.79 -2.15
N THR A 66 -1.78 -1.38 -2.49
CA THR A 66 -3.08 -0.70 -2.43
C THR A 66 -4.01 -1.46 -1.49
N PHE A 67 -4.86 -0.74 -0.79
CA PHE A 67 -5.90 -1.35 0.01
C PHE A 67 -7.13 -0.44 0.09
N THR A 68 -8.28 -1.04 0.39
CA THR A 68 -9.53 -0.30 0.54
C THR A 68 -9.94 -0.24 1.99
N SER A 69 -10.52 0.89 2.36
CA SER A 69 -11.13 1.11 3.67
C SER A 69 -12.45 1.85 3.44
N GLY A 70 -13.56 1.17 3.67
CA GLY A 70 -14.86 1.70 3.30
C GLY A 70 -14.93 1.93 1.78
N ASN A 71 -15.29 3.13 1.36
CA ASN A 71 -15.38 3.49 -0.06
C ASN A 71 -14.09 4.11 -0.62
N GLN A 72 -13.03 4.15 0.17
CA GLN A 72 -11.78 4.80 -0.22
C GLN A 72 -10.71 3.77 -0.53
N LYS A 73 -9.85 4.11 -1.47
CA LYS A 73 -8.68 3.31 -1.82
C LYS A 73 -7.43 4.11 -1.48
N PHE A 74 -6.49 3.44 -0.81
CA PHE A 74 -5.22 4.02 -0.41
C PHE A 74 -4.08 3.27 -1.10
N GLY A 75 -2.98 3.98 -1.33
CA GLY A 75 -1.81 3.40 -1.94
C GLY A 75 -0.53 3.94 -1.35
N THR A 76 0.52 3.11 -1.39
CA THR A 76 1.85 3.50 -0.96
C THR A 76 2.91 2.65 -1.65
N ILE A 77 4.10 3.22 -1.78
CA ILE A 77 5.30 2.51 -2.21
C ILE A 77 6.34 2.41 -1.08
N SER A 78 5.98 2.85 0.12
CA SER A 78 6.88 2.82 1.27
C SER A 78 7.21 1.38 1.68
N ALA A 79 8.47 1.00 1.58
CA ALA A 79 8.92 -0.34 1.97
C ALA A 79 8.68 -0.61 3.45
N THR A 80 8.84 0.39 4.31
CA THR A 80 8.59 0.27 5.75
C THR A 80 7.13 0.00 6.04
N PHE A 81 6.23 0.76 5.41
CA PHE A 81 4.79 0.57 5.57
C PHE A 81 4.37 -0.80 5.08
N ILE A 82 4.82 -1.19 3.88
CA ILE A 82 4.47 -2.47 3.26
C ILE A 82 4.88 -3.64 4.15
N ARG A 83 6.09 -3.60 4.70
CA ARG A 83 6.58 -4.66 5.59
C ARG A 83 5.71 -4.79 6.85
N SER A 84 5.44 -3.66 7.52
CA SER A 84 4.59 -3.66 8.71
C SER A 84 3.18 -4.13 8.42
N PHE A 85 2.61 -3.71 7.29
CA PHE A 85 1.28 -4.12 6.85
C PHE A 85 1.19 -5.64 6.72
N PHE A 86 2.16 -6.27 6.07
CA PHE A 86 2.12 -7.72 5.84
C PHE A 86 2.52 -8.54 7.07
N GLU A 87 3.26 -7.98 8.03
CA GLU A 87 3.41 -8.60 9.34
C GLU A 87 2.05 -8.71 10.04
N ILE A 88 1.23 -7.67 9.95
CA ILE A 88 -0.13 -7.68 10.50
C ILE A 88 -1.01 -8.70 9.78
N VAL A 89 -0.98 -8.70 8.46
CA VAL A 89 -1.74 -9.68 7.64
C VAL A 89 -1.41 -11.11 8.04
N GLU A 90 -0.13 -11.41 8.23
CA GLU A 90 0.32 -12.74 8.62
C GLU A 90 -0.19 -13.14 10.01
N ILE A 91 -0.12 -12.23 10.98
CA ILE A 91 -0.58 -12.50 12.34
C ILE A 91 -2.09 -12.68 12.37
N MET A 92 -2.83 -11.86 11.65
CA MET A 92 -4.31 -11.92 11.64
C MET A 92 -4.85 -13.13 10.88
N ALA A 93 -4.09 -13.69 9.96
CA ALA A 93 -4.37 -14.96 9.27
C ALA A 93 -5.80 -15.05 8.70
N GLY A 94 -6.26 -13.97 8.07
CA GLY A 94 -7.59 -13.89 7.45
C GLY A 94 -8.67 -13.26 8.30
N ASP A 95 -8.41 -13.01 9.59
CA ASP A 95 -9.37 -12.30 10.43
C ASP A 95 -9.43 -10.80 10.05
N PRO A 96 -10.61 -10.17 10.20
CA PRO A 96 -10.73 -8.73 9.96
C PRO A 96 -9.82 -7.93 10.89
N PHE A 97 -9.24 -6.85 10.36
CA PHE A 97 -8.35 -6.01 11.15
C PHE A 97 -8.41 -4.55 10.70
N SER A 98 -7.99 -3.67 11.60
CA SER A 98 -7.76 -2.26 11.30
C SER A 98 -6.31 -1.92 11.59
N ILE A 99 -5.79 -0.93 10.86
CA ILE A 99 -4.43 -0.42 11.08
C ILE A 99 -4.50 1.01 11.58
N ILE A 100 -3.49 1.40 12.36
CA ILE A 100 -3.28 2.78 12.76
C ILE A 100 -2.10 3.30 11.93
N VAL A 101 -2.31 4.43 11.26
CA VAL A 101 -1.24 5.08 10.50
C VAL A 101 -0.29 5.76 11.49
N THR A 102 0.96 5.37 11.44
CA THR A 102 2.01 5.91 12.30
C THR A 102 3.12 6.51 11.46
N GLY A 103 4.15 6.97 12.12
CA GLY A 103 5.30 7.55 11.48
C GLY A 103 5.79 8.76 12.24
N GLY A 104 6.74 9.46 11.66
CA GLY A 104 7.33 10.61 12.31
C GLY A 104 8.43 11.21 11.47
N ASP A 105 9.32 11.93 12.12
CA ASP A 105 10.50 12.50 11.49
C ASP A 105 11.71 11.61 11.76
N SER A 106 12.44 11.28 10.69
CA SER A 106 13.70 10.55 10.82
C SER A 106 14.80 11.49 11.36
N LYS A 107 15.94 10.91 11.75
CA LYS A 107 17.10 11.66 12.20
C LYS A 107 17.60 12.70 11.19
N ASN A 108 17.28 12.50 9.91
CA ASN A 108 17.68 13.39 8.83
C ASN A 108 16.58 14.41 8.47
N GLY A 109 15.56 14.56 9.31
CA GLY A 109 14.46 15.49 9.08
C GLY A 109 13.46 15.04 8.01
N ARG A 110 13.55 13.82 7.53
CA ARG A 110 12.59 13.26 6.55
C ARG A 110 11.40 12.65 7.28
N ARG A 111 10.21 12.98 6.81
CA ARG A 111 9.01 12.33 7.30
C ARG A 111 8.90 10.93 6.73
N TYR A 112 8.51 9.99 7.57
CA TYR A 112 8.24 8.62 7.14
C TYR A 112 6.84 8.20 7.59
N VAL A 113 6.30 7.17 6.92
CA VAL A 113 5.00 6.59 7.25
C VAL A 113 5.19 5.12 7.59
N ASN A 114 4.41 4.67 8.56
CA ASN A 114 4.36 3.27 8.96
C ASN A 114 2.95 2.94 9.43
N CYS A 115 2.71 1.72 9.83
CA CYS A 115 1.43 1.33 10.42
C CYS A 115 1.64 0.30 11.51
N GLU A 116 0.64 0.21 12.38
CA GLU A 116 0.57 -0.82 13.42
C GLU A 116 -0.86 -1.35 13.51
N LEU A 117 -1.02 -2.51 14.10
CA LEU A 117 -2.35 -3.10 14.30
C LEU A 117 -3.13 -2.28 15.33
N ASP A 118 -4.37 -1.94 14.98
CA ASP A 118 -5.30 -1.35 15.94
C ASP A 118 -5.92 -2.47 16.77
N CYS A 119 -5.35 -2.71 17.95
CA CYS A 119 -5.80 -3.77 18.84
C CYS A 119 -7.10 -3.45 19.57
N ASP A 120 -7.55 -2.19 19.50
CA ASP A 120 -8.75 -1.71 20.18
C ASP A 120 -9.96 -1.58 19.24
N ALA A 121 -9.76 -1.91 17.98
CA ALA A 121 -10.83 -1.84 16.97
C ALA A 121 -11.59 -3.15 16.82
#